data_c6fcd5d4a0510cee0f0367c15628f21c
#
_entry.id   c6fcd5d4a0510cee0f0367c15628f21c
#
_cell.length_a   1.000
_cell.length_b   1.000
_cell.length_c   1.000
_cell.angle_alpha   90.00
_cell.angle_beta   90.00
_cell.angle_gamma   90.00
#
_symmetry.space_group_name_H-M   'P 1'
#
loop_
_entity.id
_entity.type
_entity.pdbx_description
1 polymer ?
#
loop_
_entity_poly.entity_id
_entity_poly.type
_entity_poly.pdbx_seq_one_letter_code
_entity_poly.pdbx_strand_id
1 'polypeptide(L)'
;MNLWIKRALLALGALLLLAALAAMYFIATFDATHYKSVAIDWMKTERQRTLAIDGPVDLSVLPRLAVKVSKLRLSERGRADEFASIDEAALSLQWLPLLRNQLVVDSVSARGVRALITRDAQGQRNIDDLLGAKSDAAPGKTSGPAMRFEVGSVRIEDSSLALRDEQAQITGTVMMDSFTSGRLASGQETPLQFRTTVTLERPQVLRLTFDGKTALTFDAANGSATLRDATVKVGGDSEAVKSLHATLAGNLAWDGSTLTAGPIDVNLSDAKTAALTLGPSTLIAQRLVYSPS
;
A
#
# COMPACT_ATOMS: atom_id res chain seq x y z
N MET A 1 -23.07 -9.63 -48.83
CA MET A 1 -22.88 -9.90 -47.40
C MET A 1 -23.78 -11.05 -47.03
N ASN A 2 -23.19 -12.22 -46.73
CA ASN A 2 -23.92 -13.48 -46.56
C ASN A 2 -24.97 -13.40 -45.44
N LEU A 3 -26.14 -13.97 -45.67
CA LEU A 3 -27.26 -14.00 -44.71
C LEU A 3 -26.84 -14.51 -43.31
N TRP A 4 -25.88 -15.39 -43.27
CA TRP A 4 -25.26 -15.95 -42.07
C TRP A 4 -24.50 -14.89 -41.24
N ILE A 5 -23.76 -14.01 -41.89
CA ILE A 5 -23.02 -12.91 -41.24
C ILE A 5 -24.00 -11.91 -40.62
N LYS A 6 -25.11 -11.59 -41.32
CA LYS A 6 -26.14 -10.72 -40.76
C LYS A 6 -26.80 -11.32 -39.51
N ARG A 7 -27.11 -12.61 -39.54
CA ARG A 7 -27.71 -13.33 -38.38
C ARG A 7 -26.74 -13.41 -37.23
N ALA A 8 -25.45 -13.68 -37.49
CA ALA A 8 -24.41 -13.70 -36.45
C ALA A 8 -24.20 -12.32 -35.81
N LEU A 9 -24.21 -11.22 -36.59
CA LEU A 9 -24.11 -9.86 -36.08
C LEU A 9 -25.36 -9.47 -35.26
N LEU A 10 -26.57 -9.87 -35.70
CA LEU A 10 -27.80 -9.63 -34.93
C LEU A 10 -27.79 -10.43 -33.60
N ALA A 11 -27.35 -11.69 -33.62
CA ALA A 11 -27.25 -12.50 -32.41
C ALA A 11 -26.21 -11.93 -31.43
N LEU A 12 -25.05 -11.48 -31.92
CA LEU A 12 -24.04 -10.80 -31.13
C LEU A 12 -24.56 -9.48 -30.55
N GLY A 13 -25.26 -8.66 -31.35
CA GLY A 13 -25.90 -7.43 -30.90
C GLY A 13 -26.94 -7.67 -29.81
N ALA A 14 -27.78 -8.68 -29.97
CA ALA A 14 -28.77 -9.08 -28.97
C ALA A 14 -28.09 -9.59 -27.67
N LEU A 15 -27.01 -10.35 -27.79
CA LEU A 15 -26.25 -10.81 -26.63
C LEU A 15 -25.60 -9.65 -25.87
N LEU A 16 -25.00 -8.70 -26.59
CA LEU A 16 -24.41 -7.49 -25.99
C LEU A 16 -25.49 -6.61 -25.33
N LEU A 17 -26.66 -6.47 -25.95
CA LEU A 17 -27.78 -5.74 -25.37
C LEU A 17 -28.28 -6.42 -24.09
N LEU A 18 -28.44 -7.74 -24.09
CA LEU A 18 -28.81 -8.50 -22.90
C LEU A 18 -27.77 -8.37 -21.79
N ALA A 19 -26.49 -8.44 -22.11
CA ALA A 19 -25.42 -8.25 -21.15
C ALA A 19 -25.43 -6.82 -20.57
N ALA A 20 -25.66 -5.81 -21.38
CA ALA A 20 -25.78 -4.42 -20.95
C ALA A 20 -27.00 -4.21 -20.04
N LEU A 21 -28.15 -4.80 -20.37
CA LEU A 21 -29.36 -4.74 -19.54
C LEU A 21 -29.18 -5.48 -18.22
N ALA A 22 -28.51 -6.63 -18.22
CA ALA A 22 -28.18 -7.39 -17.00
C ALA A 22 -27.22 -6.59 -16.10
N ALA A 23 -26.20 -5.95 -16.67
CA ALA A 23 -25.28 -5.09 -15.94
C ALA A 23 -26.01 -3.86 -15.36
N MET A 24 -26.87 -3.23 -16.14
CA MET A 24 -27.68 -2.09 -15.69
C MET A 24 -28.65 -2.50 -14.56
N TYR A 25 -29.30 -3.65 -14.69
CA TYR A 25 -30.16 -4.21 -13.64
C TYR A 25 -29.35 -4.48 -12.36
N PHE A 26 -28.16 -5.09 -12.48
CA PHE A 26 -27.30 -5.37 -11.34
C PHE A 26 -26.86 -4.09 -10.61
N ILE A 27 -26.47 -3.06 -11.36
CA ILE A 27 -26.11 -1.76 -10.79
C ILE A 27 -27.31 -1.11 -10.09
N ALA A 28 -28.48 -1.15 -10.73
CA ALA A 28 -29.71 -0.55 -10.20
C ALA A 28 -30.24 -1.27 -8.95
N THR A 29 -29.97 -2.57 -8.79
CA THR A 29 -30.39 -3.38 -7.66
C THR A 29 -29.32 -3.56 -6.58
N PHE A 30 -28.12 -3.01 -6.81
CA PHE A 30 -27.02 -3.07 -5.85
C PHE A 30 -27.36 -2.25 -4.60
N ASP A 31 -27.67 -2.94 -3.51
CA ASP A 31 -27.93 -2.31 -2.22
C ASP A 31 -26.63 -2.15 -1.43
N ALA A 32 -25.99 -0.99 -1.62
CA ALA A 32 -24.77 -0.62 -0.89
C ALA A 32 -24.99 -0.64 0.64
N THR A 33 -26.21 -0.39 1.12
CA THR A 33 -26.54 -0.32 2.56
C THR A 33 -26.38 -1.68 3.21
N HIS A 34 -26.86 -2.73 2.53
CA HIS A 34 -26.73 -4.10 3.04
C HIS A 34 -25.27 -4.52 3.18
N TYR A 35 -24.43 -4.27 2.19
CA TYR A 35 -23.00 -4.61 2.25
C TYR A 35 -22.24 -3.78 3.29
N LYS A 36 -22.63 -2.51 3.48
CA LYS A 36 -22.09 -1.67 4.55
C LYS A 36 -22.39 -2.29 5.93
N SER A 37 -23.64 -2.69 6.19
CA SER A 37 -24.01 -3.25 7.48
C SER A 37 -23.26 -4.55 7.79
N VAL A 38 -23.13 -5.45 6.82
CA VAL A 38 -22.36 -6.70 6.98
C VAL A 38 -20.89 -6.41 7.34
N ALA A 39 -20.25 -5.45 6.66
CA ALA A 39 -18.86 -5.08 6.95
C ALA A 39 -18.72 -4.46 8.37
N ILE A 40 -19.65 -3.60 8.76
CA ILE A 40 -19.68 -2.95 10.08
C ILE A 40 -19.87 -4.00 11.18
N ASP A 41 -20.83 -4.91 11.01
CA ASP A 41 -21.14 -5.95 12.01
C ASP A 41 -19.98 -6.94 12.13
N TRP A 42 -19.37 -7.34 11.02
CA TRP A 42 -18.19 -8.19 11.02
C TRP A 42 -17.02 -7.56 11.80
N MET A 43 -16.72 -6.29 11.51
CA MET A 43 -15.63 -5.57 12.18
C MET A 43 -15.89 -5.45 13.69
N LYS A 44 -17.14 -5.17 14.07
CA LYS A 44 -17.55 -5.08 15.47
C LYS A 44 -17.44 -6.42 16.19
N THR A 45 -17.88 -7.49 15.56
CA THR A 45 -17.92 -8.83 16.18
C THR A 45 -16.54 -9.46 16.25
N GLU A 46 -15.79 -9.44 15.13
CA GLU A 46 -14.51 -10.15 15.02
C GLU A 46 -13.32 -9.36 15.55
N ARG A 47 -13.36 -8.02 15.46
CA ARG A 47 -12.23 -7.16 15.83
C ARG A 47 -12.51 -6.22 16.99
N GLN A 48 -13.76 -6.17 17.49
CA GLN A 48 -14.19 -5.26 18.57
C GLN A 48 -13.89 -3.79 18.23
N ARG A 49 -13.98 -3.44 16.93
CA ARG A 49 -13.79 -2.09 16.41
C ARG A 49 -15.06 -1.61 15.74
N THR A 50 -15.32 -0.33 15.81
CA THR A 50 -16.43 0.30 15.09
C THR A 50 -15.92 0.80 13.73
N LEU A 51 -16.50 0.25 12.66
CA LEU A 51 -16.30 0.75 11.31
C LEU A 51 -17.45 1.70 10.97
N ALA A 52 -17.13 2.93 10.58
CA ALA A 52 -18.08 3.89 10.04
C ALA A 52 -17.79 4.13 8.56
N ILE A 53 -18.83 4.09 7.73
CA ILE A 53 -18.77 4.36 6.28
C ILE A 53 -19.73 5.50 6.01
N ASP A 54 -19.25 6.74 6.20
CA ASP A 54 -20.10 7.94 6.12
C ASP A 54 -20.32 8.41 4.68
N GLY A 55 -19.45 7.99 3.77
CA GLY A 55 -19.54 8.35 2.37
C GLY A 55 -20.29 7.35 1.51
N PRO A 56 -20.43 7.65 0.21
CA PRO A 56 -21.00 6.74 -0.75
C PRO A 56 -20.12 5.49 -0.95
N VAL A 57 -20.78 4.40 -1.34
CA VAL A 57 -20.14 3.22 -1.91
C VAL A 57 -20.61 3.12 -3.35
N ASP A 58 -19.71 3.40 -4.27
CA ASP A 58 -19.99 3.42 -5.69
C ASP A 58 -19.51 2.12 -6.32
N LEU A 59 -20.37 1.47 -7.08
CA LEU A 59 -20.04 0.29 -7.86
C LEU A 59 -20.05 0.67 -9.35
N SER A 60 -18.96 0.38 -10.03
CA SER A 60 -18.87 0.48 -11.50
C SER A 60 -18.64 -0.92 -12.08
N VAL A 61 -19.38 -1.26 -13.13
CA VAL A 61 -19.24 -2.56 -13.80
C VAL A 61 -18.53 -2.42 -15.15
N LEU A 62 -18.66 -1.29 -15.82
CA LEU A 62 -18.05 -1.02 -17.12
C LEU A 62 -17.22 0.27 -17.07
N PRO A 63 -16.04 0.29 -17.72
CA PRO A 63 -15.36 -0.78 -18.45
C PRO A 63 -14.65 -1.79 -17.53
N ARG A 64 -14.62 -1.57 -16.23
CA ARG A 64 -13.98 -2.42 -15.19
C ARG A 64 -14.94 -2.58 -14.02
N LEU A 65 -14.89 -3.75 -13.38
CA LEU A 65 -15.58 -3.93 -12.11
C LEU A 65 -14.79 -3.17 -11.04
N ALA A 66 -15.34 -2.10 -10.51
CA ALA A 66 -14.67 -1.30 -9.49
C ALA A 66 -15.63 -0.96 -8.35
N VAL A 67 -15.10 -1.02 -7.14
CA VAL A 67 -15.78 -0.55 -5.93
C VAL A 67 -14.96 0.61 -5.38
N LYS A 68 -15.64 1.74 -5.16
CA LYS A 68 -15.07 2.93 -4.53
C LYS A 68 -15.84 3.21 -3.26
N VAL A 69 -15.12 3.42 -2.17
CA VAL A 69 -15.68 3.74 -0.87
C VAL A 69 -15.06 5.03 -0.36
N SER A 70 -15.89 5.92 0.18
CA SER A 70 -15.43 7.21 0.68
C SER A 70 -15.74 7.37 2.16
N LYS A 71 -14.93 8.16 2.85
CA LYS A 71 -15.09 8.54 4.26
C LYS A 71 -15.24 7.34 5.19
N LEU A 72 -14.24 6.47 5.15
CA LEU A 72 -14.11 5.36 6.09
C LEU A 72 -13.46 5.85 7.38
N ARG A 73 -13.99 5.42 8.53
CA ARG A 73 -13.37 5.61 9.84
C ARG A 73 -13.41 4.31 10.63
N LEU A 74 -12.31 3.98 11.26
CA LEU A 74 -12.14 2.81 12.11
C LEU A 74 -11.76 3.26 13.52
N SER A 75 -12.48 2.76 14.52
CA SER A 75 -12.17 3.08 15.91
C SER A 75 -11.01 2.26 16.44
N GLU A 76 -10.46 2.70 17.58
CA GLU A 76 -9.63 1.86 18.43
C GLU A 76 -10.40 0.63 18.93
N ARG A 77 -9.66 -0.42 19.26
CA ARG A 77 -10.26 -1.65 19.81
C ARG A 77 -10.95 -1.38 21.16
N GLY A 78 -12.26 -1.66 21.23
CA GLY A 78 -13.06 -1.49 22.43
C GLY A 78 -13.26 -0.04 22.88
N ARG A 79 -12.89 0.95 22.05
CA ARG A 79 -13.05 2.39 22.33
C ARG A 79 -13.69 3.12 21.16
N ALA A 80 -14.17 4.32 21.41
CA ALA A 80 -14.75 5.18 20.38
C ALA A 80 -13.72 6.08 19.67
N ASP A 81 -12.49 6.15 20.21
CA ASP A 81 -11.41 6.96 19.63
C ASP A 81 -11.08 6.48 18.21
N GLU A 82 -10.77 7.42 17.32
CA GLU A 82 -10.40 7.10 15.93
C GLU A 82 -8.99 6.51 15.89
N PHE A 83 -8.88 5.29 15.36
CA PHE A 83 -7.62 4.62 15.07
C PHE A 83 -7.12 5.00 13.68
N ALA A 84 -8.01 4.93 12.68
CA ALA A 84 -7.68 5.23 11.31
C ALA A 84 -8.88 5.78 10.54
N SER A 85 -8.58 6.60 9.53
CA SER A 85 -9.55 7.08 8.55
C SER A 85 -8.99 7.05 7.15
N ILE A 86 -9.89 6.98 6.17
CA ILE A 86 -9.56 6.98 4.74
C ILE A 86 -10.58 7.87 4.05
N ASP A 87 -10.10 8.88 3.33
CA ASP A 87 -10.98 9.77 2.57
C ASP A 87 -11.60 9.05 1.37
N GLU A 88 -10.79 8.27 0.67
CA GLU A 88 -11.22 7.52 -0.51
C GLU A 88 -10.39 6.25 -0.68
N ALA A 89 -11.03 5.11 -0.91
CA ALA A 89 -10.41 3.85 -1.29
C ALA A 89 -11.13 3.26 -2.50
N ALA A 90 -10.39 2.76 -3.47
CA ALA A 90 -10.98 2.08 -4.62
C ALA A 90 -10.19 0.80 -4.95
N LEU A 91 -10.94 -0.22 -5.31
CA LEU A 91 -10.46 -1.50 -5.79
C LEU A 91 -11.10 -1.78 -7.14
N SER A 92 -10.31 -2.08 -8.15
CA SER A 92 -10.84 -2.54 -9.43
C SER A 92 -10.35 -3.95 -9.78
N LEU A 93 -11.22 -4.71 -10.43
CA LEU A 93 -11.00 -6.07 -10.86
C LEU A 93 -11.15 -6.18 -12.38
N GLN A 94 -10.39 -7.09 -12.98
CA GLN A 94 -10.54 -7.43 -14.37
C GLN A 94 -11.71 -8.41 -14.54
N TRP A 95 -12.73 -8.04 -15.29
CA TRP A 95 -13.93 -8.87 -15.44
C TRP A 95 -13.73 -10.09 -16.37
N LEU A 96 -12.86 -10.01 -17.41
CA LEU A 96 -12.57 -11.14 -18.31
C LEU A 96 -11.98 -12.36 -17.59
N PRO A 97 -10.97 -12.21 -16.69
CA PRO A 97 -10.50 -13.31 -15.85
C PRO A 97 -11.57 -13.87 -14.91
N LEU A 98 -12.49 -13.02 -14.40
CA LEU A 98 -13.59 -13.48 -13.55
C LEU A 98 -14.49 -14.50 -14.26
N LEU A 99 -14.73 -14.35 -15.58
CA LEU A 99 -15.47 -15.33 -16.38
C LEU A 99 -14.77 -16.70 -16.45
N ARG A 100 -13.47 -16.74 -16.14
CA ARG A 100 -12.65 -17.96 -16.08
C ARG A 100 -12.37 -18.42 -14.66
N ASN A 101 -13.15 -17.89 -13.69
CA ASN A 101 -12.99 -18.16 -12.27
C ASN A 101 -11.62 -17.73 -11.70
N GLN A 102 -11.00 -16.68 -12.28
CA GLN A 102 -9.72 -16.11 -11.87
C GLN A 102 -9.94 -14.71 -11.33
N LEU A 103 -9.50 -14.47 -10.09
CA LEU A 103 -9.54 -13.13 -9.49
C LEU A 103 -8.24 -12.38 -9.80
N VAL A 104 -8.32 -11.37 -10.66
CA VAL A 104 -7.18 -10.50 -10.99
C VAL A 104 -7.53 -9.07 -10.58
N VAL A 105 -6.75 -8.53 -9.65
CA VAL A 105 -6.88 -7.13 -9.22
C VAL A 105 -6.22 -6.24 -10.27
N ASP A 106 -6.98 -5.31 -10.83
CA ASP A 106 -6.48 -4.37 -11.83
C ASP A 106 -5.79 -3.17 -11.19
N SER A 107 -6.42 -2.58 -10.16
CA SER A 107 -5.82 -1.49 -9.41
C SER A 107 -6.33 -1.41 -7.98
N VAL A 108 -5.46 -0.94 -7.09
CA VAL A 108 -5.79 -0.54 -5.73
C VAL A 108 -5.39 0.90 -5.56
N SER A 109 -6.27 1.75 -5.09
CA SER A 109 -5.94 3.13 -4.76
C SER A 109 -6.51 3.53 -3.41
N ALA A 110 -5.76 4.36 -2.68
CA ALA A 110 -6.19 4.96 -1.44
C ALA A 110 -5.71 6.42 -1.38
N ARG A 111 -6.56 7.32 -0.88
CA ARG A 111 -6.23 8.71 -0.68
C ARG A 111 -6.69 9.16 0.71
N GLY A 112 -5.85 10.00 1.33
CA GLY A 112 -6.16 10.56 2.63
C GLY A 112 -6.24 9.51 3.74
N VAL A 113 -5.38 8.49 3.68
CA VAL A 113 -5.26 7.51 4.77
C VAL A 113 -4.58 8.21 5.94
N ARG A 114 -5.22 8.20 7.09
CA ARG A 114 -4.66 8.69 8.36
C ARG A 114 -4.75 7.58 9.37
N ALA A 115 -3.67 7.28 10.06
CA ALA A 115 -3.67 6.27 11.12
C ALA A 115 -2.73 6.67 12.24
N LEU A 116 -3.06 6.25 13.47
CA LEU A 116 -2.22 6.40 14.64
C LEU A 116 -1.81 5.04 15.14
N ILE A 117 -0.52 4.72 15.06
CA ILE A 117 0.03 3.51 15.67
C ILE A 117 0.63 3.88 17.02
N THR A 118 0.19 3.18 18.06
CA THR A 118 0.73 3.33 19.41
C THR A 118 1.33 2.02 19.89
N ARG A 119 2.43 2.14 20.62
CA ARG A 119 3.04 1.06 21.40
C ARG A 119 3.19 1.54 22.82
N ASP A 120 2.59 0.82 23.76
CA ASP A 120 2.66 1.15 25.18
C ASP A 120 4.00 0.73 25.81
N ALA A 121 4.18 1.08 27.09
CA ALA A 121 5.38 0.74 27.85
C ALA A 121 5.56 -0.79 28.05
N GLN A 122 4.48 -1.58 27.90
CA GLN A 122 4.48 -3.05 27.96
C GLN A 122 4.78 -3.69 26.60
N GLY A 123 4.91 -2.88 25.54
CA GLY A 123 5.20 -3.34 24.19
C GLY A 123 3.98 -3.76 23.37
N GLN A 124 2.74 -3.59 23.89
CA GLN A 124 1.51 -3.88 23.17
C GLN A 124 1.23 -2.79 22.14
N ARG A 125 0.84 -3.19 20.94
CA ARG A 125 0.50 -2.27 19.85
C ARG A 125 -1.01 -2.23 19.62
N ASN A 126 -1.54 -1.07 19.35
CA ASN A 126 -2.97 -0.91 19.05
C ASN A 126 -3.42 -1.55 17.73
N ILE A 127 -2.49 -2.10 16.94
CA ILE A 127 -2.77 -2.80 15.67
C ILE A 127 -2.66 -4.33 15.78
N ASP A 128 -2.26 -4.89 16.92
CA ASP A 128 -1.96 -6.33 17.04
C ASP A 128 -3.18 -7.21 16.69
N ASP A 129 -4.38 -6.74 16.98
CA ASP A 129 -5.63 -7.41 16.60
C ASP A 129 -5.88 -7.42 15.07
N LEU A 130 -5.39 -6.44 14.35
CA LEU A 130 -5.53 -6.33 12.89
C LEU A 130 -4.49 -7.17 12.14
N LEU A 131 -3.30 -7.31 12.71
CA LEU A 131 -2.22 -8.13 12.13
C LEU A 131 -2.49 -9.64 12.24
N GLY A 132 -3.50 -10.02 13.00
CA GLY A 132 -3.78 -11.41 13.35
C GLY A 132 -2.85 -11.86 14.47
N ALA A 133 -3.38 -12.57 15.48
CA ALA A 133 -2.52 -13.42 16.31
C ALA A 133 -1.71 -14.28 15.36
N LYS A 134 -0.38 -14.45 15.64
CA LYS A 134 0.43 -15.44 14.93
C LYS A 134 -0.42 -16.69 14.81
N SER A 135 -0.90 -16.96 13.59
CA SER A 135 -1.70 -18.14 13.36
C SER A 135 -0.73 -19.30 13.52
N ASP A 136 -0.76 -19.97 14.66
CA ASP A 136 -0.12 -21.30 14.85
C ASP A 136 -0.80 -22.36 13.96
N ALA A 137 -1.69 -21.94 13.08
CA ALA A 137 -2.15 -22.72 11.97
C ALA A 137 -0.97 -22.94 11.03
N ALA A 138 -0.31 -24.09 11.16
CA ALA A 138 0.53 -24.66 10.13
C ALA A 138 -0.16 -24.39 8.77
N PRO A 139 0.60 -24.08 7.70
CA PRO A 139 0.01 -23.81 6.41
C PRO A 139 -0.84 -25.02 6.02
N GLY A 140 -2.14 -24.94 6.33
CA GLY A 140 -3.12 -25.93 5.91
C GLY A 140 -3.01 -25.99 4.40
N LYS A 141 -2.72 -27.17 3.87
CA LYS A 141 -2.77 -27.47 2.44
C LYS A 141 -4.18 -27.14 1.97
N THR A 142 -4.40 -25.90 1.59
CA THR A 142 -5.56 -25.54 0.78
C THR A 142 -5.31 -26.17 -0.58
N SER A 143 -5.95 -27.32 -0.82
CA SER A 143 -5.98 -28.03 -2.09
C SER A 143 -6.83 -27.26 -3.11
N GLY A 144 -6.53 -25.99 -3.33
CA GLY A 144 -7.07 -25.14 -4.37
C GLY A 144 -5.97 -24.77 -5.37
N PRO A 145 -6.28 -24.44 -6.61
CA PRO A 145 -5.29 -23.92 -7.54
C PRO A 145 -4.62 -22.71 -6.90
N ALA A 146 -3.28 -22.69 -6.92
CA ALA A 146 -2.47 -21.63 -6.30
C ALA A 146 -3.00 -20.28 -6.79
N MET A 147 -3.57 -19.50 -5.85
CA MET A 147 -4.10 -18.18 -6.16
C MET A 147 -2.91 -17.29 -6.52
N ARG A 148 -2.76 -16.97 -7.80
CA ARG A 148 -1.70 -16.07 -8.25
C ARG A 148 -2.06 -14.67 -7.77
N PHE A 149 -1.31 -14.18 -6.81
CA PHE A 149 -1.45 -12.81 -6.37
C PHE A 149 -0.87 -11.89 -7.46
N GLU A 150 -1.74 -11.12 -8.07
CA GLU A 150 -1.38 -10.17 -9.11
C GLU A 150 -2.21 -8.91 -8.94
N VAL A 151 -1.53 -7.76 -8.85
CA VAL A 151 -2.14 -6.44 -8.76
C VAL A 151 -1.57 -5.58 -9.87
N GLY A 152 -2.42 -5.08 -10.76
CA GLY A 152 -2.00 -4.30 -11.93
C GLY A 152 -1.33 -2.97 -11.57
N SER A 153 -1.80 -2.31 -10.52
CA SER A 153 -1.16 -1.10 -9.98
C SER A 153 -1.62 -0.79 -8.56
N VAL A 154 -0.74 -0.13 -7.78
CA VAL A 154 -1.08 0.44 -6.48
C VAL A 154 -0.79 1.93 -6.49
N ARG A 155 -1.72 2.74 -5.95
CA ARG A 155 -1.57 4.18 -5.79
C ARG A 155 -2.03 4.60 -4.40
N ILE A 156 -1.15 5.30 -3.68
CA ILE A 156 -1.47 5.88 -2.37
C ILE A 156 -1.10 7.36 -2.44
N GLU A 157 -2.01 8.24 -2.04
CA GLU A 157 -1.83 9.70 -2.10
C GLU A 157 -2.26 10.34 -0.79
N ASP A 158 -1.65 11.47 -0.45
CA ASP A 158 -2.06 12.37 0.65
C ASP A 158 -2.30 11.64 1.98
N SER A 159 -1.45 10.69 2.32
CA SER A 159 -1.64 9.78 3.45
C SER A 159 -0.65 10.07 4.58
N SER A 160 -1.03 9.78 5.82
CA SER A 160 -0.18 10.01 6.99
C SER A 160 -0.32 8.90 8.02
N LEU A 161 0.80 8.56 8.63
CA LEU A 161 0.92 7.59 9.72
C LEU A 161 1.61 8.25 10.90
N ALA A 162 0.87 8.50 11.97
CA ALA A 162 1.44 8.96 13.23
C ALA A 162 1.90 7.74 14.05
N LEU A 163 3.07 7.85 14.66
CA LEU A 163 3.67 6.83 15.52
C LEU A 163 3.92 7.41 16.91
N ARG A 164 3.51 6.67 17.94
CA ARG A 164 3.85 6.94 19.33
C ARG A 164 4.30 5.64 19.97
N ASP A 165 5.59 5.50 20.22
CA ASP A 165 6.21 4.36 20.90
C ASP A 165 6.70 4.79 22.26
N GLU A 166 5.99 4.38 23.33
CA GLU A 166 6.36 4.75 24.73
C GLU A 166 7.57 3.94 25.20
N GLN A 167 7.75 2.71 24.69
CA GLN A 167 8.88 1.87 25.08
C GLN A 167 10.19 2.38 24.48
N ALA A 168 10.18 2.76 23.20
CA ALA A 168 11.36 3.32 22.53
C ALA A 168 11.47 4.85 22.70
N GLN A 169 10.50 5.52 23.33
CA GLN A 169 10.40 6.97 23.47
C GLN A 169 10.46 7.69 22.11
N ILE A 170 9.83 7.11 21.09
CA ILE A 170 9.76 7.67 19.74
C ILE A 170 8.38 8.25 19.50
N THR A 171 8.34 9.49 19.04
CA THR A 171 7.12 10.13 18.51
C THR A 171 7.43 10.75 17.17
N GLY A 172 6.58 10.50 16.19
CA GLY A 172 6.80 11.04 14.85
C GLY A 172 5.64 10.78 13.91
N THR A 173 5.76 11.31 12.70
CA THR A 173 4.78 11.16 11.64
C THR A 173 5.47 10.87 10.31
N VAL A 174 4.95 9.92 9.58
CA VAL A 174 5.30 9.65 8.18
C VAL A 174 4.17 10.18 7.31
N MET A 175 4.45 11.16 6.47
CA MET A 175 3.51 11.66 5.46
C MET A 175 3.90 11.07 4.11
N MET A 176 2.98 10.38 3.47
CA MET A 176 3.12 9.84 2.12
C MET A 176 2.39 10.77 1.15
N ASP A 177 3.12 11.63 0.47
CA ASP A 177 2.54 12.52 -0.54
C ASP A 177 2.05 11.71 -1.74
N SER A 178 2.88 10.76 -2.18
CA SER A 178 2.53 9.83 -3.26
C SER A 178 3.32 8.53 -3.18
N PHE A 179 2.66 7.44 -3.51
CA PHE A 179 3.26 6.15 -3.82
C PHE A 179 2.57 5.55 -5.03
N THR A 180 3.35 5.10 -6.00
CA THR A 180 2.83 4.42 -7.19
C THR A 180 3.66 3.18 -7.50
N SER A 181 2.98 2.12 -7.92
CA SER A 181 3.64 0.94 -8.47
C SER A 181 3.10 0.62 -9.86
N GLY A 182 3.92 -0.04 -10.67
CA GLY A 182 3.44 -0.79 -11.82
C GLY A 182 2.78 -2.09 -11.39
N ARG A 183 2.76 -3.08 -12.30
CA ARG A 183 2.15 -4.39 -12.04
C ARG A 183 2.98 -5.17 -11.00
N LEU A 184 2.34 -5.51 -9.89
CA LEU A 184 2.91 -6.34 -8.83
C LEU A 184 2.53 -7.79 -9.07
N ALA A 185 3.48 -8.58 -9.55
CA ALA A 185 3.35 -10.02 -9.73
C ALA A 185 4.65 -10.71 -9.31
N SER A 186 4.54 -11.88 -8.66
CA SER A 186 5.72 -12.63 -8.21
C SER A 186 6.65 -12.96 -9.37
N GLY A 187 7.94 -12.69 -9.21
CA GLY A 187 8.96 -12.89 -10.22
C GLY A 187 9.02 -11.85 -11.33
N GLN A 188 8.16 -10.82 -11.30
CA GLN A 188 8.17 -9.72 -12.27
C GLN A 188 8.79 -8.46 -11.69
N GLU A 189 9.62 -7.80 -12.49
CA GLU A 189 10.15 -6.50 -12.14
C GLU A 189 9.10 -5.42 -12.36
N THR A 190 8.90 -4.57 -11.36
CA THR A 190 7.92 -3.49 -11.39
C THR A 190 8.52 -2.17 -10.94
N PRO A 191 8.26 -1.06 -11.63
CA PRO A 191 8.69 0.27 -11.17
C PRO A 191 7.90 0.69 -9.95
N LEU A 192 8.61 1.26 -8.98
CA LEU A 192 8.06 1.94 -7.81
C LEU A 192 8.52 3.40 -7.81
N GLN A 193 7.64 4.29 -7.41
CA GLN A 193 7.96 5.70 -7.15
C GLN A 193 7.26 6.14 -5.87
N PHE A 194 7.95 6.93 -5.07
CA PHE A 194 7.38 7.45 -3.83
C PHE A 194 7.92 8.83 -3.48
N ARG A 195 7.09 9.60 -2.79
CA ARG A 195 7.50 10.81 -2.11
C ARG A 195 6.92 10.77 -0.70
N THR A 196 7.80 10.90 0.30
CA THR A 196 7.41 10.82 1.70
C THR A 196 8.21 11.80 2.56
N THR A 197 7.58 12.32 3.58
CA THR A 197 8.22 13.15 4.60
C THR A 197 8.13 12.45 5.95
N VAL A 198 9.25 12.26 6.60
CA VAL A 198 9.35 11.72 7.96
C VAL A 198 9.66 12.87 8.91
N THR A 199 8.82 13.06 9.90
CA THR A 199 9.02 14.02 10.98
C THR A 199 9.14 13.24 12.29
N LEU A 200 10.23 13.39 13.02
CA LEU A 200 10.37 12.90 14.39
C LEU A 200 10.31 14.12 15.33
N GLU A 201 9.61 13.94 16.43
CA GLU A 201 9.51 14.91 17.53
C GLU A 201 10.39 14.47 18.71
N ARG A 202 10.56 13.15 18.87
CA ARG A 202 11.40 12.50 19.87
C ARG A 202 12.11 11.31 19.25
N PRO A 203 13.35 10.95 19.63
CA PRO A 203 14.17 11.60 20.67
C PRO A 203 14.80 12.90 20.24
N GLN A 204 14.83 13.23 18.97
CA GLN A 204 15.39 14.46 18.39
C GLN A 204 14.45 14.99 17.32
N VAL A 205 14.35 16.30 17.23
CA VAL A 205 13.56 16.90 16.15
C VAL A 205 14.28 16.72 14.81
N LEU A 206 13.59 16.06 13.91
CA LEU A 206 14.12 15.71 12.58
C LEU A 206 12.98 15.79 11.57
N ARG A 207 13.22 16.43 10.44
CA ARG A 207 12.31 16.41 9.28
C ARG A 207 13.09 16.09 8.04
N LEU A 208 12.81 14.94 7.43
CA LEU A 208 13.43 14.47 6.18
C LEU A 208 12.36 14.19 5.14
N THR A 209 12.61 14.64 3.94
CA THR A 209 11.82 14.33 2.74
C THR A 209 12.62 13.38 1.86
N PHE A 210 11.95 12.34 1.40
CA PHE A 210 12.49 11.32 0.51
C PHE A 210 11.70 11.34 -0.79
N ASP A 211 12.39 11.47 -1.92
CA ASP A 211 11.81 11.35 -3.26
C ASP A 211 12.56 10.23 -3.97
N GLY A 212 11.90 9.10 -4.18
CA GLY A 212 12.56 7.88 -4.59
C GLY A 212 11.90 7.16 -5.75
N LYS A 213 12.73 6.45 -6.50
CA LYS A 213 12.32 5.50 -7.55
C LYS A 213 13.20 4.26 -7.50
N THR A 214 12.63 3.11 -7.84
CA THR A 214 13.34 1.83 -7.90
C THR A 214 12.57 0.84 -8.75
N ALA A 215 13.21 -0.24 -9.15
CA ALA A 215 12.55 -1.41 -9.70
C ALA A 215 12.51 -2.52 -8.63
N LEU A 216 11.30 -2.98 -8.29
CA LEU A 216 11.07 -4.07 -7.33
C LEU A 216 10.86 -5.39 -8.08
N THR A 217 11.55 -6.43 -7.65
CA THR A 217 11.18 -7.82 -7.95
C THR A 217 10.97 -8.55 -6.62
N PHE A 218 9.88 -9.29 -6.47
CA PHE A 218 9.64 -10.09 -5.27
C PHE A 218 9.24 -11.51 -5.63
N ASP A 219 9.53 -12.44 -4.74
CA ASP A 219 9.08 -13.83 -4.81
C ASP A 219 8.26 -14.14 -3.57
N ALA A 220 6.94 -14.24 -3.77
CA ALA A 220 5.99 -14.50 -2.69
C ALA A 220 6.15 -15.90 -2.07
N ALA A 221 6.66 -16.88 -2.84
CA ALA A 221 6.84 -18.25 -2.35
C ALA A 221 8.03 -18.35 -1.39
N ASN A 222 9.10 -17.62 -1.66
CA ASN A 222 10.33 -17.63 -0.87
C ASN A 222 10.42 -16.45 0.09
N GLY A 223 9.47 -15.50 0.08
CA GLY A 223 9.49 -14.30 0.91
C GLY A 223 10.67 -13.38 0.60
N SER A 224 11.22 -13.43 -0.61
CA SER A 224 12.36 -12.62 -1.03
C SER A 224 11.95 -11.42 -1.86
N ALA A 225 12.78 -10.37 -1.83
CA ALA A 225 12.56 -9.15 -2.61
C ALA A 225 13.89 -8.50 -3.00
N THR A 226 13.94 -7.89 -4.17
CA THR A 226 15.09 -7.14 -4.67
C THR A 226 14.63 -5.77 -5.16
N LEU A 227 15.32 -4.73 -4.73
CA LEU A 227 15.21 -3.37 -5.27
C LEU A 227 16.45 -3.09 -6.12
N ARG A 228 16.24 -2.78 -7.37
CA ARG A 228 17.29 -2.43 -8.32
C ARG A 228 17.22 -0.97 -8.70
N ASP A 229 18.40 -0.40 -9.01
CA ASP A 229 18.54 0.96 -9.50
C ASP A 229 17.77 1.98 -8.62
N ALA A 230 17.75 1.67 -7.29
CA ALA A 230 17.14 2.57 -6.33
C ALA A 230 17.88 3.91 -6.34
N THR A 231 17.14 4.97 -6.52
CA THR A 231 17.64 6.34 -6.43
C THR A 231 16.70 7.10 -5.52
N VAL A 232 17.23 7.63 -4.41
CA VAL A 232 16.45 8.35 -3.40
C VAL A 232 17.14 9.69 -3.15
N LYS A 233 16.44 10.77 -3.42
CA LYS A 233 16.84 12.11 -3.00
C LYS A 233 16.35 12.35 -1.58
N VAL A 234 17.24 12.78 -0.72
CA VAL A 234 16.96 13.10 0.68
C VAL A 234 17.21 14.56 0.90
N GLY A 235 16.24 15.25 1.44
CA GLY A 235 16.35 16.65 1.84
C GLY A 235 15.76 16.87 3.22
N GLY A 236 16.22 17.89 3.94
CA GLY A 236 15.61 18.26 5.20
C GLY A 236 16.57 18.83 6.23
N ASP A 237 16.12 18.80 7.47
CA ASP A 237 16.82 19.41 8.60
C ASP A 237 16.58 18.64 9.90
N SER A 238 17.51 18.82 10.82
CA SER A 238 17.44 18.34 12.20
C SER A 238 17.98 19.41 13.16
N GLU A 239 17.98 19.14 14.46
CA GLU A 239 18.64 20.02 15.42
C GLU A 239 20.13 20.21 15.11
N ALA A 240 20.80 19.13 14.70
CA ALA A 240 22.23 19.12 14.44
C ALA A 240 22.60 19.57 13.02
N VAL A 241 21.77 19.28 12.03
CA VAL A 241 22.04 19.54 10.61
C VAL A 241 20.93 20.37 10.01
N LYS A 242 21.29 21.52 9.46
CA LYS A 242 20.41 22.39 8.70
C LYS A 242 20.71 22.21 7.21
N SER A 243 19.70 22.19 6.36
CA SER A 243 19.86 22.06 4.90
C SER A 243 20.63 20.82 4.47
N LEU A 244 20.16 19.62 4.82
CA LEU A 244 20.69 18.39 4.26
C LEU A 244 20.15 18.16 2.85
N HIS A 245 21.03 17.94 1.88
CA HIS A 245 20.68 17.45 0.55
C HIS A 245 21.63 16.35 0.14
N ALA A 246 21.08 15.15 -0.08
CA ALA A 246 21.84 13.99 -0.50
C ALA A 246 21.07 13.17 -1.54
N THR A 247 21.80 12.41 -2.33
CA THR A 247 21.23 11.39 -3.23
C THR A 247 21.84 10.05 -2.87
N LEU A 248 21.01 9.07 -2.61
CA LEU A 248 21.41 7.69 -2.41
C LEU A 248 21.06 6.90 -3.66
N ALA A 249 22.02 6.10 -4.15
CA ALA A 249 21.80 5.18 -5.25
C ALA A 249 22.35 3.80 -4.90
N GLY A 250 21.68 2.74 -5.29
CA GLY A 250 22.14 1.40 -5.00
C GLY A 250 21.08 0.32 -5.18
N ASN A 251 21.47 -0.89 -4.78
CA ASN A 251 20.62 -2.07 -4.86
C ASN A 251 20.42 -2.67 -3.46
N LEU A 252 19.21 -3.20 -3.19
CA LEU A 252 18.90 -3.91 -1.96
C LEU A 252 18.30 -5.27 -2.29
N ALA A 253 18.65 -6.28 -1.51
CA ALA A 253 18.08 -7.61 -1.64
C ALA A 253 17.74 -8.17 -0.26
N TRP A 254 16.53 -8.67 -0.11
CA TRP A 254 16.05 -9.44 1.03
C TRP A 254 15.83 -10.87 0.60
N ASP A 255 16.44 -11.84 1.27
CA ASP A 255 16.34 -13.27 0.93
C ASP A 255 15.36 -14.07 1.80
N GLY A 256 14.58 -13.37 2.64
CA GLY A 256 13.70 -13.98 3.65
C GLY A 256 14.28 -13.96 5.05
N SER A 257 15.58 -13.73 5.20
CA SER A 257 16.30 -13.73 6.49
C SER A 257 17.32 -12.60 6.60
N THR A 258 17.95 -12.23 5.51
CA THR A 258 19.08 -11.29 5.48
C THR A 258 18.82 -10.16 4.49
N LEU A 259 19.04 -8.95 4.91
CA LEU A 259 19.07 -7.78 4.05
C LEU A 259 20.51 -7.53 3.59
N THR A 260 20.72 -7.57 2.30
CA THR A 260 21.99 -7.20 1.66
C THR A 260 21.79 -5.93 0.86
N ALA A 261 22.66 -4.95 1.06
CA ALA A 261 22.69 -3.73 0.29
C ALA A 261 24.08 -3.54 -0.31
N GLY A 262 24.14 -3.06 -1.55
CA GLY A 262 25.39 -2.67 -2.17
C GLY A 262 25.49 -2.95 -3.66
N PRO A 263 26.40 -2.23 -4.36
CA PRO A 263 27.04 -1.02 -3.84
C PRO A 263 26.00 0.09 -3.57
N ILE A 264 26.27 0.90 -2.55
CA ILE A 264 25.48 2.09 -2.24
C ILE A 264 26.36 3.32 -2.44
N ASP A 265 25.94 4.20 -3.30
CA ASP A 265 26.56 5.51 -3.52
C ASP A 265 25.74 6.57 -2.76
N VAL A 266 26.38 7.28 -1.86
CA VAL A 266 25.80 8.43 -1.15
C VAL A 266 26.49 9.67 -1.62
N ASN A 267 25.79 10.49 -2.39
CA ASN A 267 26.26 11.77 -2.88
C ASN A 267 25.63 12.88 -2.03
N LEU A 268 26.41 13.46 -1.14
CA LEU A 268 26.06 14.65 -0.39
C LEU A 268 26.27 15.88 -1.28
N SER A 269 25.22 16.66 -1.51
CA SER A 269 25.35 17.92 -2.23
C SER A 269 25.78 19.04 -1.28
N ASP A 270 25.10 19.14 -0.15
CA ASP A 270 25.44 20.04 0.95
C ASP A 270 24.85 19.57 2.29
N ALA A 271 25.53 19.90 3.35
CA ALA A 271 24.99 19.80 4.71
C ALA A 271 25.55 20.93 5.56
N LYS A 272 24.70 21.57 6.33
CA LYS A 272 25.03 22.71 7.17
C LYS A 272 24.75 22.41 8.63
N THR A 273 25.79 22.51 9.47
CA THR A 273 25.64 22.45 10.92
C THR A 273 25.83 23.85 11.51
N ALA A 274 25.65 24.01 12.81
CA ALA A 274 25.94 25.28 13.49
C ALA A 274 27.42 25.71 13.35
N ALA A 275 28.35 24.75 13.24
CA ALA A 275 29.79 24.99 13.25
C ALA A 275 30.48 24.76 11.90
N LEU A 276 29.86 24.00 10.98
CA LEU A 276 30.52 23.53 9.75
C LEU A 276 29.54 23.49 8.58
N THR A 277 30.01 23.84 7.40
CA THR A 277 29.34 23.58 6.14
C THR A 277 30.12 22.52 5.38
N LEU A 278 29.47 21.38 5.09
CA LEU A 278 30.03 20.32 4.24
C LEU A 278 29.59 20.59 2.81
N GLY A 279 30.56 20.70 1.91
CA GLY A 279 30.32 20.76 0.49
C GLY A 279 30.10 19.38 -0.14
N PRO A 280 30.06 19.32 -1.49
CA PRO A 280 29.84 18.08 -2.21
C PRO A 280 30.82 16.99 -1.79
N SER A 281 30.30 15.83 -1.42
CA SER A 281 31.09 14.69 -0.95
C SER A 281 30.43 13.40 -1.40
N THR A 282 31.23 12.39 -1.72
CA THR A 282 30.72 11.06 -2.10
C THR A 282 31.25 10.01 -1.15
N LEU A 283 30.36 9.17 -0.65
CA LEU A 283 30.67 7.97 0.12
C LEU A 283 30.16 6.75 -0.65
N ILE A 284 31.01 5.74 -0.82
CA ILE A 284 30.64 4.49 -1.47
C ILE A 284 30.76 3.37 -0.45
N ALA A 285 29.65 2.70 -0.18
CA ALA A 285 29.60 1.48 0.62
C ALA A 285 29.50 0.28 -0.34
N GLN A 286 30.55 -0.55 -0.40
CA GLN A 286 30.60 -1.68 -1.33
C GLN A 286 29.54 -2.74 -1.00
N ARG A 287 29.35 -3.03 0.29
CA ARG A 287 28.38 -4.02 0.75
C ARG A 287 28.03 -3.79 2.22
N LEU A 288 26.73 -3.82 2.51
CA LEU A 288 26.20 -3.86 3.86
C LEU A 288 25.34 -5.11 3.99
N VAL A 289 25.47 -5.83 5.10
CA VAL A 289 24.69 -7.03 5.39
C VAL A 289 24.09 -6.87 6.79
N TYR A 290 22.78 -7.04 6.88
CA TYR A 290 22.04 -7.00 8.12
C TYR A 290 21.20 -8.26 8.26
N SER A 291 21.42 -9.02 9.32
CA SER A 291 20.59 -10.18 9.70
C SER A 291 19.90 -9.84 11.03
N PRO A 292 18.57 -9.72 11.04
CA PRO A 292 17.84 -9.54 12.29
C PRO A 292 18.01 -10.79 13.15
N SER A 293 18.37 -10.57 14.40
CA SER A 293 18.49 -11.61 15.45
C SER A 293 17.14 -11.96 16.04
#